data_aa41a902a1a8e847214071249abb9d36
#
_entry.id   aa41a902a1a8e847214071249abb9d36
#
_cell.length_a   1.000
_cell.length_b   1.000
_cell.length_c   1.000
_cell.angle_alpha   90.00
_cell.angle_beta   90.00
_cell.angle_gamma   90.00
#
_symmetry.space_group_name_H-M   'P 1'
#
loop_
_entity.id
_entity.type
_entity.pdbx_description
1 polymer ?
#
loop_
_entity_poly.entity_id
_entity_poly.type
_entity_poly.pdbx_seq_one_letter_code
_entity_poly.pdbx_strand_id
1 'polypeptide(L)'
;TKTGDMHDYRGSFNIGLLNGGLQFEGPIIPGKTSFNLAVRRSWFDVLTIPFNLIANLTLPYGDTGKVHYDMTDLNASLTHLFSKDSRLSLNVYLGQDKAVYRWTDLRVKYWEGVRHTGEDGYGVNIAWGNILSSLNWKKKFSDDLLMNTVLYYVRSNTDVGMYENEWTMDRQSPTVT
;
A
#
# COMPACT_ATOMS: atom_id res chain seq x y z
N THR A 1 -16.44 -6.43 9.58
CA THR A 1 -16.24 -4.97 9.45
C THR A 1 -16.98 -4.31 10.60
N LYS A 2 -16.36 -3.35 11.28
CA LYS A 2 -16.99 -2.61 12.37
C LYS A 2 -18.00 -1.61 11.77
N THR A 3 -19.22 -1.59 12.30
CA THR A 3 -20.20 -0.53 11.98
C THR A 3 -19.83 0.71 12.78
N GLY A 4 -19.97 1.90 12.18
CA GLY A 4 -19.75 3.17 12.87
C GLY A 4 -20.75 3.40 14.01
N ASP A 5 -20.38 4.25 14.97
CA ASP A 5 -21.27 4.65 16.04
C ASP A 5 -22.45 5.47 15.47
N MET A 6 -23.67 5.20 15.98
CA MET A 6 -24.90 5.86 15.49
C MET A 6 -25.22 7.14 16.25
N HIS A 7 -24.52 7.42 17.34
CA HIS A 7 -24.87 8.50 18.26
C HIS A 7 -23.73 9.49 18.44
N ASP A 8 -22.49 9.01 18.56
CA ASP A 8 -21.35 9.82 18.91
C ASP A 8 -20.26 9.75 17.83
N TYR A 9 -19.52 10.84 17.66
CA TYR A 9 -18.28 10.86 16.89
C TYR A 9 -17.13 10.34 17.77
N ARG A 10 -16.39 9.40 17.24
CA ARG A 10 -15.22 8.82 17.90
C ARG A 10 -14.05 8.75 16.95
N GLY A 11 -12.89 9.11 17.47
CA GLY A 11 -11.62 8.99 16.78
C GLY A 11 -10.64 8.19 17.62
N SER A 12 -9.81 7.41 16.97
CA SER A 12 -8.70 6.73 17.61
C SER A 12 -7.49 6.77 16.68
N PHE A 13 -6.31 6.76 17.28
CA PHE A 13 -5.07 6.57 16.57
C PHE A 13 -4.20 5.54 17.29
N ASN A 14 -3.37 4.88 16.53
CA ASN A 14 -2.34 4.00 17.06
C ASN A 14 -1.02 4.30 16.34
N ILE A 15 0.06 4.23 17.09
CA ILE A 15 1.41 4.34 16.57
C ILE A 15 2.20 3.16 17.13
N GLY A 16 2.63 2.29 16.25
CA GLY A 16 3.51 1.16 16.55
C GLY A 16 4.87 1.33 15.94
N LEU A 17 5.78 0.42 16.24
CA LEU A 17 7.14 0.42 15.69
C LEU A 17 7.14 0.28 14.16
N LEU A 18 6.22 -0.50 13.60
CA LEU A 18 6.20 -0.87 12.18
C LEU A 18 5.07 -0.21 11.39
N ASN A 19 4.04 0.27 12.08
CA ASN A 19 2.89 0.88 11.43
C ASN A 19 2.16 1.87 12.34
N GLY A 20 1.32 2.70 11.73
CA GLY A 20 0.37 3.54 12.42
C GLY A 20 -0.96 3.56 11.71
N GLY A 21 -1.98 3.98 12.44
CA GLY A 21 -3.31 4.06 11.91
C GLY A 21 -4.15 5.12 12.59
N LEU A 22 -5.15 5.57 11.83
CA LEU A 22 -6.18 6.50 12.26
C LEU A 22 -7.52 5.85 11.99
N GLN A 23 -8.46 6.00 12.90
CA GLN A 23 -9.84 5.61 12.73
C GLN A 23 -10.75 6.76 13.16
N PHE A 24 -11.80 6.99 12.38
CA PHE A 24 -12.83 7.97 12.68
C PHE A 24 -14.20 7.39 12.34
N GLU A 25 -15.14 7.51 13.25
CA GLU A 25 -16.51 6.99 13.12
C GLU A 25 -17.52 7.95 13.71
N GLY A 26 -18.75 7.86 13.25
CA GLY A 26 -19.82 8.68 13.81
C GLY A 26 -21.10 8.65 12.98
N PRO A 27 -22.14 9.37 13.45
CA PRO A 27 -23.41 9.48 12.77
C PRO A 27 -23.33 10.46 11.61
N ILE A 28 -23.92 10.10 10.46
CA ILE A 28 -24.31 11.04 9.40
C ILE A 28 -25.73 11.52 9.69
N ILE A 29 -26.61 10.59 10.05
CA ILE A 29 -27.96 10.86 10.53
C ILE A 29 -28.08 10.13 11.89
N PRO A 30 -28.17 10.86 13.00
CA PRO A 30 -28.26 10.26 14.33
C PRO A 30 -29.32 9.18 14.41
N GLY A 31 -28.93 8.02 14.95
CA GLY A 31 -29.78 6.85 15.10
C GLY A 31 -30.17 6.12 13.81
N LYS A 32 -29.74 6.60 12.62
CA LYS A 32 -30.11 5.99 11.32
C LYS A 32 -28.93 5.65 10.45
N THR A 33 -27.97 6.57 10.29
CA THR A 33 -26.86 6.39 9.35
C THR A 33 -25.56 6.69 10.05
N SER A 34 -24.62 5.76 10.00
CA SER A 34 -23.27 5.95 10.52
C SER A 34 -22.22 5.57 9.49
N PHE A 35 -21.04 6.14 9.68
CA PHE A 35 -19.85 5.80 8.93
C PHE A 35 -18.72 5.37 9.87
N ASN A 36 -17.78 4.62 9.30
CA ASN A 36 -16.50 4.31 9.91
C ASN A 36 -15.44 4.39 8.80
N LEU A 37 -14.37 5.13 9.07
CA LEU A 37 -13.22 5.28 8.19
C LEU A 37 -11.96 4.93 8.98
N ALA A 38 -11.13 4.06 8.44
CA ALA A 38 -9.85 3.72 9.03
C ALA A 38 -8.77 3.68 7.96
N VAL A 39 -7.62 4.29 8.27
CA VAL A 39 -6.43 4.29 7.43
C VAL A 39 -5.28 3.71 8.25
N ARG A 40 -4.51 2.82 7.65
CA ARG A 40 -3.29 2.27 8.24
C ARG A 40 -2.17 2.34 7.22
N ARG A 41 -0.98 2.75 7.68
CA ARG A 41 0.25 2.73 6.89
C ARG A 41 1.38 2.09 7.67
N SER A 42 2.21 1.29 6.99
CA SER A 42 3.50 0.87 7.53
C SER A 42 4.56 1.93 7.24
N TRP A 43 5.59 2.00 8.08
CA TRP A 43 6.78 2.83 7.86
C TRP A 43 8.05 2.00 7.70
N PHE A 44 7.93 0.83 7.10
CA PHE A 44 9.10 0.06 6.72
C PHE A 44 10.00 0.84 5.77
N ASP A 45 9.42 1.68 4.91
CA ASP A 45 10.15 2.62 4.06
C ASP A 45 11.07 3.54 4.87
N VAL A 46 10.63 4.03 6.03
CA VAL A 46 11.44 4.85 6.93
C VAL A 46 12.51 4.02 7.62
N LEU A 47 12.20 2.80 8.06
CA LEU A 47 13.16 1.91 8.72
C LEU A 47 14.24 1.38 7.77
N THR A 48 13.95 1.28 6.48
CA THR A 48 14.95 0.88 5.48
C THR A 48 15.96 1.98 5.17
N ILE A 49 15.69 3.25 5.49
CA ILE A 49 16.64 4.36 5.27
C ILE A 49 17.99 4.11 5.99
N PRO A 50 18.03 3.94 7.34
CA PRO A 50 19.29 3.68 8.02
C PRO A 50 19.90 2.33 7.62
N PHE A 51 19.09 1.32 7.34
CA PHE A 51 19.57 0.04 6.84
C PHE A 51 20.28 0.19 5.50
N ASN A 52 19.67 0.85 4.52
CA ASN A 52 20.27 1.13 3.22
C ASN A 52 21.56 1.96 3.37
N LEU A 53 21.57 2.96 4.26
CA LEU A 53 22.75 3.77 4.51
C LEU A 53 23.92 2.93 5.04
N ILE A 54 23.68 2.12 6.07
CA ILE A 54 24.71 1.27 6.68
C ILE A 54 25.21 0.21 5.67
N ALA A 55 24.28 -0.44 4.96
CA ALA A 55 24.62 -1.42 3.94
C ALA A 55 25.51 -0.80 2.85
N ASN A 56 25.17 0.38 2.35
CA ASN A 56 25.94 1.05 1.30
C ASN A 56 27.34 1.50 1.76
N LEU A 57 27.55 1.71 3.07
CA LEU A 57 28.90 1.99 3.60
C LEU A 57 29.84 0.79 3.54
N THR A 58 29.32 -0.44 3.42
CA THR A 58 30.09 -1.68 3.35
C THR A 58 30.31 -2.17 1.92
N LEU A 59 29.67 -1.54 0.94
CA LEU A 59 29.81 -1.88 -0.47
C LEU A 59 31.09 -1.30 -1.08
N PRO A 60 31.56 -1.87 -2.19
CA PRO A 60 32.63 -1.28 -2.98
C PRO A 60 32.32 0.18 -3.35
N TYR A 61 33.39 0.96 -3.56
CA TYR A 61 33.26 2.38 -3.90
C TYR A 61 32.40 2.60 -5.15
N GLY A 62 31.31 3.32 -4.98
CA GLY A 62 30.38 3.68 -6.05
C GLY A 62 29.21 2.72 -6.24
N ASP A 63 29.23 1.54 -5.60
CA ASP A 63 28.10 0.62 -5.62
C ASP A 63 27.02 1.08 -4.65
N THR A 64 25.76 0.85 -5.00
CA THR A 64 24.62 1.16 -4.14
C THR A 64 23.56 0.07 -4.16
N GLY A 65 23.01 -0.21 -2.99
CA GLY A 65 21.86 -1.09 -2.82
C GLY A 65 20.69 -0.34 -2.19
N LYS A 66 19.50 -0.59 -2.67
CA LYS A 66 18.26 0.00 -2.13
C LYS A 66 17.21 -1.08 -1.91
N VAL A 67 16.71 -1.14 -0.69
CA VAL A 67 15.52 -1.91 -0.31
C VAL A 67 14.48 -0.92 0.18
N HIS A 68 13.26 -1.09 -0.29
CA HIS A 68 12.12 -0.26 0.13
C HIS A 68 10.87 -1.14 0.20
N TYR A 69 10.09 -0.98 1.25
CA TYR A 69 8.78 -1.61 1.39
C TYR A 69 7.81 -0.65 2.09
N ASP A 70 6.64 -0.52 1.53
CA ASP A 70 5.54 0.19 2.16
C ASP A 70 4.21 -0.56 1.96
N MET A 71 3.30 -0.37 2.90
CA MET A 71 1.95 -0.89 2.88
C MET A 71 0.98 0.19 3.33
N THR A 72 -0.12 0.33 2.62
CA THR A 72 -1.20 1.26 2.97
C THR A 72 -2.54 0.58 2.83
N ASP A 73 -3.37 0.67 3.86
CA ASP A 73 -4.73 0.16 3.89
C ASP A 73 -5.73 1.27 4.17
N LEU A 74 -6.84 1.25 3.48
CA LEU A 74 -8.03 2.05 3.76
C LEU A 74 -9.23 1.12 3.97
N ASN A 75 -9.95 1.34 5.04
CA ASN A 75 -11.24 0.70 5.31
C ASN A 75 -12.30 1.78 5.46
N ALA A 76 -13.40 1.65 4.75
CA ALA A 76 -14.54 2.51 4.88
C ALA A 76 -15.81 1.68 5.02
N SER A 77 -16.71 2.09 5.90
CA SER A 77 -18.03 1.50 6.01
C SER A 77 -19.11 2.56 6.19
N LEU A 78 -20.26 2.32 5.58
CA LEU A 78 -21.47 3.10 5.71
C LEU A 78 -22.60 2.17 6.09
N THR A 79 -23.32 2.48 7.15
CA THR A 79 -24.45 1.67 7.61
C THR A 79 -25.68 2.54 7.72
N HIS A 80 -26.79 2.06 7.16
CA HIS A 80 -28.10 2.74 7.22
C HIS A 80 -29.16 1.79 7.77
N LEU A 81 -29.92 2.27 8.74
CA LEU A 81 -31.08 1.59 9.33
C LEU A 81 -32.35 2.17 8.67
N PHE A 82 -33.01 1.37 7.86
CA PHE A 82 -34.35 1.71 7.32
C PHE A 82 -35.43 1.55 8.38
N SER A 83 -35.26 0.54 9.23
CA SER A 83 -36.12 0.24 10.40
C SER A 83 -35.34 -0.56 11.42
N LYS A 84 -35.98 -0.91 12.55
CA LYS A 84 -35.39 -1.81 13.56
C LYS A 84 -35.04 -3.18 12.97
N ASP A 85 -35.77 -3.58 11.93
CA ASP A 85 -35.66 -4.90 11.30
C ASP A 85 -34.96 -4.88 9.94
N SER A 86 -34.54 -3.71 9.46
CA SER A 86 -33.91 -3.58 8.16
C SER A 86 -32.68 -2.69 8.20
N ARG A 87 -31.50 -3.27 7.86
CA ARG A 87 -30.20 -2.60 7.83
C ARG A 87 -29.45 -2.91 6.55
N LEU A 88 -28.92 -1.86 5.93
CA LEU A 88 -28.01 -1.93 4.80
C LEU A 88 -26.62 -1.46 5.23
N SER A 89 -25.58 -2.17 4.85
CA SER A 89 -24.20 -1.79 5.12
C SER A 89 -23.37 -1.92 3.85
N LEU A 90 -22.71 -0.84 3.47
CA LEU A 90 -21.67 -0.81 2.43
C LEU A 90 -20.30 -0.83 3.10
N ASN A 91 -19.40 -1.72 2.66
CA ASN A 91 -18.04 -1.76 3.13
C ASN A 91 -17.11 -1.70 1.93
N VAL A 92 -16.03 -0.96 2.08
CA VAL A 92 -14.96 -0.84 1.08
C VAL A 92 -13.63 -1.03 1.78
N TYR A 93 -12.77 -1.87 1.22
CA TYR A 93 -11.38 -2.03 1.57
C TYR A 93 -10.51 -1.78 0.36
N LEU A 94 -9.49 -0.95 0.54
CA LEU A 94 -8.43 -0.71 -0.43
C LEU A 94 -7.11 -1.02 0.27
N GLY A 95 -6.32 -1.92 -0.30
CA GLY A 95 -4.98 -2.23 0.19
C GLY A 95 -3.98 -2.08 -0.93
N GLN A 96 -2.81 -1.54 -0.63
CA GLN A 96 -1.69 -1.44 -1.55
C GLN A 96 -0.40 -1.72 -0.81
N ASP A 97 0.41 -2.61 -1.38
CA ASP A 97 1.75 -2.94 -0.94
C ASP A 97 2.72 -2.69 -2.08
N LYS A 98 3.93 -2.24 -1.75
CA LYS A 98 5.00 -2.01 -2.71
C LYS A 98 6.34 -2.44 -2.12
N ALA A 99 7.04 -3.31 -2.85
CA ALA A 99 8.40 -3.73 -2.54
C ALA A 99 9.31 -3.35 -3.70
N VAL A 100 10.46 -2.74 -3.40
CA VAL A 100 11.47 -2.36 -4.38
C VAL A 100 12.82 -2.87 -3.90
N TYR A 101 13.50 -3.57 -4.76
CA TYR A 101 14.92 -3.89 -4.63
C TYR A 101 15.66 -3.31 -5.83
N ARG A 102 16.76 -2.60 -5.60
CA ARG A 102 17.62 -2.05 -6.64
C ARG A 102 19.07 -2.18 -6.23
N TRP A 103 19.89 -2.58 -7.16
CA TRP A 103 21.34 -2.63 -7.03
C TRP A 103 21.96 -1.87 -8.20
N THR A 104 23.01 -1.10 -7.92
CA THR A 104 23.75 -0.35 -8.93
C THR A 104 25.24 -0.52 -8.67
N ASP A 105 25.98 -0.93 -9.68
CA ASP A 105 27.44 -1.11 -9.67
C ASP A 105 28.11 0.01 -10.46
N LEU A 106 29.11 0.65 -9.89
CA LEU A 106 29.94 1.61 -10.61
C LEU A 106 30.95 0.87 -11.50
N ARG A 107 30.86 1.13 -12.82
CA ARG A 107 31.80 0.59 -13.79
C ARG A 107 32.82 1.64 -14.19
N VAL A 108 34.09 1.24 -14.29
CA VAL A 108 35.16 2.08 -14.76
C VAL A 108 35.82 1.40 -15.96
N LYS A 109 35.89 2.10 -17.10
CA LYS A 109 36.60 1.64 -18.29
C LYS A 109 37.60 2.72 -18.70
N TYR A 110 38.76 2.30 -19.24
CA TYR A 110 39.77 3.22 -19.81
C TYR A 110 39.76 3.09 -21.33
N TRP A 111 39.66 4.21 -21.98
CA TRP A 111 39.71 4.33 -23.43
C TRP A 111 40.68 5.45 -23.84
N GLU A 112 41.66 5.15 -24.69
CA GLU A 112 42.69 6.11 -25.13
C GLU A 112 43.38 6.85 -23.96
N GLY A 113 43.57 6.17 -22.82
CA GLY A 113 44.16 6.76 -21.61
C GLY A 113 43.17 7.62 -20.76
N VAL A 114 41.96 7.78 -21.22
CA VAL A 114 40.91 8.53 -20.50
C VAL A 114 40.06 7.56 -19.65
N ARG A 115 39.79 7.95 -18.42
CA ARG A 115 38.90 7.21 -17.51
C ARG A 115 37.44 7.55 -17.82
N HIS A 116 36.67 6.55 -18.16
CA HIS A 116 35.21 6.64 -18.33
C HIS A 116 34.51 5.90 -17.21
N THR A 117 33.44 6.46 -16.67
CA THR A 117 32.61 5.88 -15.62
C THR A 117 31.17 5.77 -16.06
N GLY A 118 30.53 4.66 -15.75
CA GLY A 118 29.12 4.42 -15.98
C GLY A 118 28.56 3.51 -14.91
N GLU A 119 27.26 3.26 -14.92
CA GLU A 119 26.57 2.46 -13.92
C GLU A 119 25.84 1.30 -14.59
N ASP A 120 26.14 0.07 -14.15
CA ASP A 120 25.29 -1.08 -14.40
C ASP A 120 24.30 -1.20 -13.24
N GLY A 121 23.10 -1.61 -13.52
CA GLY A 121 22.11 -1.73 -12.46
C GLY A 121 21.04 -2.75 -12.78
N TYR A 122 20.55 -3.39 -11.76
CA TYR A 122 19.38 -4.25 -11.85
C TYR A 122 18.45 -4.01 -10.67
N GLY A 123 17.18 -4.33 -10.84
CA GLY A 123 16.23 -4.20 -9.77
C GLY A 123 14.91 -4.88 -10.07
N VAL A 124 14.17 -5.11 -9.00
CA VAL A 124 12.82 -5.65 -9.05
C VAL A 124 11.90 -4.71 -8.28
N ASN A 125 10.78 -4.41 -8.90
CA ASN A 125 9.68 -3.68 -8.29
C ASN A 125 8.45 -4.57 -8.31
N ILE A 126 7.89 -4.84 -7.15
CA ILE A 126 6.67 -5.63 -7.00
C ILE A 126 5.66 -4.74 -6.29
N ALA A 127 4.51 -4.54 -6.91
CA ALA A 127 3.40 -3.85 -6.30
C ALA A 127 2.15 -4.75 -6.40
N TRP A 128 1.41 -4.87 -5.31
CA TRP A 128 0.13 -5.54 -5.34
C TRP A 128 -0.91 -4.73 -4.60
N GLY A 129 -2.13 -4.78 -5.10
CA GLY A 129 -3.23 -4.02 -4.56
C GLY A 129 -4.51 -4.83 -4.60
N ASN A 130 -5.36 -4.59 -3.62
CA ASN A 130 -6.64 -5.23 -3.48
C ASN A 130 -7.74 -4.19 -3.29
N ILE A 131 -8.83 -4.37 -4.02
CA ILE A 131 -10.09 -3.66 -3.82
C ILE A 131 -11.12 -4.70 -3.43
N LEU A 132 -11.75 -4.51 -2.28
CA LEU A 132 -12.87 -5.33 -1.86
C LEU A 132 -14.01 -4.40 -1.47
N SER A 133 -15.17 -4.62 -2.05
CA SER A 133 -16.39 -3.93 -1.65
C SER A 133 -17.51 -4.94 -1.39
N SER A 134 -18.34 -4.67 -0.42
CA SER A 134 -19.50 -5.49 -0.12
C SER A 134 -20.69 -4.67 0.30
N LEU A 135 -21.85 -5.05 -0.22
CA LEU A 135 -23.15 -4.53 0.17
C LEU A 135 -23.89 -5.64 0.91
N ASN A 136 -24.21 -5.41 2.17
CA ASN A 136 -24.88 -6.36 3.03
C ASN A 136 -26.24 -5.80 3.46
N TRP A 137 -27.31 -6.47 3.07
CA TRP A 137 -28.68 -6.15 3.46
C TRP A 137 -29.22 -7.24 4.37
N LYS A 138 -29.53 -6.85 5.63
CA LYS A 138 -30.18 -7.70 6.62
C LYS A 138 -31.60 -7.20 6.84
N LYS A 139 -32.57 -8.10 6.72
CA LYS A 139 -33.98 -7.83 6.97
C LYS A 139 -34.62 -8.98 7.75
N LYS A 140 -35.23 -8.61 8.86
CA LYS A 140 -36.09 -9.51 9.64
C LYS A 140 -37.53 -9.30 9.17
N PHE A 141 -38.18 -10.36 8.67
CA PHE A 141 -39.56 -10.34 8.18
C PHE A 141 -40.53 -10.77 9.27
N SER A 142 -40.12 -11.73 10.13
CA SER A 142 -40.84 -12.20 11.30
C SER A 142 -39.84 -12.67 12.36
N ASP A 143 -40.30 -13.16 13.50
CA ASP A 143 -39.39 -13.69 14.52
C ASP A 143 -38.63 -14.93 14.06
N ASP A 144 -39.23 -15.69 13.16
CA ASP A 144 -38.67 -16.94 12.61
C ASP A 144 -37.99 -16.76 11.23
N LEU A 145 -38.08 -15.57 10.60
CA LEU A 145 -37.58 -15.34 9.25
C LEU A 145 -36.65 -14.14 9.16
N LEU A 146 -35.36 -14.43 9.03
CA LEU A 146 -34.29 -13.47 8.80
C LEU A 146 -33.67 -13.66 7.41
N MET A 147 -33.61 -12.62 6.62
CA MET A 147 -32.88 -12.59 5.35
C MET A 147 -31.56 -11.84 5.52
N ASN A 148 -30.46 -12.42 4.98
CA ASN A 148 -29.18 -11.75 4.87
C ASN A 148 -28.67 -11.91 3.44
N THR A 149 -28.65 -10.81 2.68
CA THR A 149 -28.15 -10.77 1.30
C THR A 149 -26.83 -10.04 1.27
N VAL A 150 -25.82 -10.66 0.66
CA VAL A 150 -24.50 -10.08 0.50
C VAL A 150 -24.12 -10.08 -0.98
N LEU A 151 -23.86 -8.90 -1.52
CA LEU A 151 -23.20 -8.72 -2.80
C LEU A 151 -21.78 -8.25 -2.53
N TYR A 152 -20.82 -8.80 -3.25
CA TYR A 152 -19.43 -8.39 -3.09
C TYR A 152 -18.71 -8.28 -4.43
N TYR A 153 -17.72 -7.41 -4.46
CA TYR A 153 -16.79 -7.24 -5.57
C TYR A 153 -15.37 -7.33 -5.03
N VAL A 154 -14.53 -8.11 -5.69
CA VAL A 154 -13.11 -8.23 -5.35
C VAL A 154 -12.30 -8.04 -6.62
N ARG A 155 -11.27 -7.20 -6.52
CA ARG A 155 -10.25 -7.05 -7.55
C ARG A 155 -8.88 -7.08 -6.89
N SER A 156 -8.00 -7.91 -7.44
CA SER A 156 -6.59 -7.96 -7.07
C SER A 156 -5.75 -7.63 -8.30
N ASN A 157 -4.76 -6.78 -8.13
CA ASN A 157 -3.77 -6.45 -9.14
C ASN A 157 -2.39 -6.76 -8.59
N THR A 158 -1.54 -7.35 -9.41
CA THR A 158 -0.11 -7.50 -9.12
C THR A 158 0.67 -6.97 -10.32
N ASP A 159 1.62 -6.11 -10.04
CA ASP A 159 2.55 -5.55 -11.01
C ASP A 159 3.96 -5.98 -10.62
N VAL A 160 4.70 -6.53 -11.57
CA VAL A 160 6.10 -6.94 -11.38
C VAL A 160 6.91 -6.29 -12.49
N GLY A 161 7.74 -5.33 -12.10
CA GLY A 161 8.68 -4.66 -12.99
C GLY A 161 10.10 -5.15 -12.72
N MET A 162 10.82 -5.48 -13.76
CA MET A 162 12.27 -5.70 -13.71
C MET A 162 12.97 -4.54 -14.38
N TYR A 163 14.05 -4.11 -13.77
CA TYR A 163 14.91 -3.05 -14.30
C TYR A 163 16.30 -3.63 -14.47
N GLU A 164 16.84 -3.45 -15.65
CA GLU A 164 18.22 -3.78 -15.97
C GLU A 164 18.79 -2.63 -16.81
N ASN A 165 19.94 -2.14 -16.41
CA ASN A 165 20.69 -1.13 -17.13
C ASN A 165 22.14 -1.60 -17.23
N GLU A 166 22.61 -1.81 -18.45
CA GLU A 166 23.98 -2.15 -18.74
C GLU A 166 24.68 -0.95 -19.41
N TRP A 167 25.72 -0.45 -18.77
CA TRP A 167 26.51 0.62 -19.34
C TRP A 167 27.43 0.08 -20.43
N THR A 168 27.17 0.47 -21.68
CA THR A 168 28.00 0.18 -22.84
C THR A 168 28.75 1.42 -23.29
N MET A 169 30.03 1.30 -23.54
CA MET A 169 30.83 2.35 -24.13
C MET A 169 30.95 2.08 -25.64
N ASP A 170 30.30 2.91 -26.46
CA ASP A 170 30.48 2.84 -27.89
C ASP A 170 31.85 3.47 -28.28
N ARG A 171 32.63 2.74 -29.06
CA ARG A 171 33.94 3.17 -29.50
C ARG A 171 33.93 4.39 -30.45
N GLN A 172 32.77 4.68 -31.05
CA GLN A 172 32.62 5.80 -32.02
C GLN A 172 32.00 7.05 -31.40
N SER A 173 31.31 6.91 -30.27
CA SER A 173 30.75 8.04 -29.51
C SER A 173 30.49 7.57 -28.10
N PRO A 174 31.25 8.04 -27.10
CA PRO A 174 30.97 7.70 -25.70
C PRO A 174 29.69 8.42 -25.27
N THR A 175 28.56 7.87 -25.61
CA THR A 175 27.25 8.30 -25.11
C THR A 175 26.86 7.39 -23.95
N VAL A 176 26.59 8.02 -22.81
CA VAL A 176 25.91 7.39 -21.70
C VAL A 176 24.46 7.26 -22.13
N THR A 177 23.99 6.05 -22.32
CA THR A 177 22.55 5.74 -22.45
C THR A 177 21.96 5.44 -21.08
#